data_431e4e3c1d0feca5dc88584800092b31
#
_entry.id   431e4e3c1d0feca5dc88584800092b31
#
_cell.length_a   1.000
_cell.length_b   1.000
_cell.length_c   1.000
_cell.angle_alpha   90.00
_cell.angle_beta   90.00
_cell.angle_gamma   90.00
#
_symmetry.space_group_name_H-M   'P 1'
#
loop_
_entity.id
_entity.type
_entity.pdbx_description
1 polymer ?
#
loop_
_entity_poly.entity_id
_entity_poly.type
_entity_poly.pdbx_seq_one_letter_code
_entity_poly.pdbx_strand_id
1 'polypeptide(L)'
;METKERITPCTCVSHKEGGRLQIEVQLPGVDKKDISLNMRSDSFCVSGKKDNTEYAGCFGLSHEVESKKAEAKYENGILKIFAPIKDWEQKVDVTIQ
;
A
#
# COMPACT_ATOMS: atom_id res chain seq x y z
N MET A 1 -22.44 -24.49 7.75
CA MET A 1 -21.96 -23.54 6.75
C MET A 1 -21.07 -22.52 7.40
N GLU A 2 -19.85 -22.44 6.97
CA GLU A 2 -18.89 -21.52 7.57
C GLU A 2 -19.06 -20.12 6.98
N THR A 3 -19.13 -19.13 7.87
CA THR A 3 -19.23 -17.75 7.45
C THR A 3 -17.82 -17.16 7.34
N LYS A 4 -17.49 -16.63 6.20
CA LYS A 4 -16.20 -16.00 5.97
C LYS A 4 -16.17 -14.64 6.65
N GLU A 5 -15.20 -14.43 7.50
CA GLU A 5 -15.05 -13.15 8.19
C GLU A 5 -14.21 -12.22 7.31
N ARG A 6 -14.69 -11.01 7.11
CA ARG A 6 -14.01 -9.98 6.34
C ARG A 6 -13.53 -8.88 7.26
N ILE A 7 -12.24 -8.58 7.18
CA ILE A 7 -11.61 -7.59 8.04
C ILE A 7 -10.84 -6.60 7.17
N THR A 8 -11.02 -5.31 7.45
CA THR A 8 -10.18 -4.29 6.82
C THR A 8 -8.86 -4.27 7.56
N PRO A 9 -7.73 -4.51 6.88
CA PRO A 9 -6.45 -4.57 7.57
C PRO A 9 -6.00 -3.21 8.07
N CYS A 10 -5.28 -3.23 9.18
CA CYS A 10 -4.69 -2.01 9.73
C CYS A 10 -3.60 -1.53 8.79
N THR A 11 -3.67 -0.26 8.39
CA THR A 11 -2.78 0.31 7.38
C THR A 11 -2.21 1.63 7.86
N CYS A 12 -0.90 1.79 7.70
CA CYS A 12 -0.19 3.02 8.02
C CYS A 12 0.59 3.50 6.81
N VAL A 13 0.54 4.79 6.55
CA VAL A 13 1.28 5.41 5.45
C VAL A 13 2.22 6.44 6.03
N SER A 14 3.47 6.41 5.61
CA SER A 14 4.47 7.39 6.03
C SER A 14 5.29 7.85 4.84
N HIS A 15 5.85 9.07 4.97
CA HIS A 15 6.75 9.62 3.98
C HIS A 15 8.18 9.25 4.36
N LYS A 16 8.97 8.87 3.37
CA LYS A 16 10.38 8.57 3.56
C LYS A 16 11.22 9.57 2.76
N GLU A 17 12.46 9.71 3.14
CA GLU A 17 13.39 10.58 2.42
C GLU A 17 13.48 10.17 0.96
N GLY A 18 13.71 11.16 0.09
CA GLY A 18 13.82 10.91 -1.35
C GLY A 18 12.47 10.83 -2.07
N GLY A 19 11.39 11.27 -1.42
CA GLY A 19 10.09 11.35 -2.08
C GLY A 19 9.42 10.01 -2.28
N ARG A 20 9.52 9.13 -1.28
CA ARG A 20 8.85 7.82 -1.34
C ARG A 20 7.78 7.73 -0.25
N LEU A 21 6.69 7.03 -0.59
CA LEU A 21 5.72 6.62 0.40
C LEU A 21 6.03 5.21 0.85
N GLN A 22 5.95 4.98 2.14
CA GLN A 22 6.02 3.65 2.71
C GLN A 22 4.66 3.32 3.29
N ILE A 23 4.07 2.23 2.85
CA ILE A 23 2.78 1.78 3.31
C ILE A 23 2.98 0.46 4.03
N GLU A 24 2.44 0.35 5.24
CA GLU A 24 2.49 -0.90 6.00
C GLU A 24 1.08 -1.40 6.19
N VAL A 25 0.83 -2.63 5.74
CA VAL A 25 -0.46 -3.29 5.88
C VAL A 25 -0.28 -4.52 6.74
N GLN A 26 -1.06 -4.64 7.80
CA GLN A 26 -0.97 -5.79 8.69
C GLN A 26 -1.84 -6.92 8.17
N LEU A 27 -1.19 -8.03 7.82
CA LEU A 27 -1.85 -9.24 7.33
C LEU A 27 -1.33 -10.45 8.11
N PRO A 28 -1.57 -10.50 9.43
CA PRO A 28 -0.96 -11.52 10.27
C PRO A 28 -1.41 -12.92 9.89
N GLY A 29 -0.41 -13.80 9.73
CA GLY A 29 -0.68 -15.20 9.44
C GLY A 29 -1.07 -15.54 8.02
N VAL A 30 -1.15 -14.57 7.14
CA VAL A 30 -1.46 -14.82 5.73
C VAL A 30 -0.20 -15.28 5.01
N ASP A 31 -0.32 -16.30 4.16
CA ASP A 31 0.80 -16.74 3.33
C ASP A 31 1.01 -15.76 2.19
N LYS A 32 2.26 -15.52 1.84
CA LYS A 32 2.62 -14.61 0.75
C LYS A 32 1.87 -14.92 -0.54
N LYS A 33 1.70 -16.18 -0.86
CA LYS A 33 1.01 -16.63 -2.09
C LYS A 33 -0.47 -16.26 -2.10
N ASP A 34 -1.04 -15.99 -0.93
CA ASP A 34 -2.46 -15.67 -0.78
C ASP A 34 -2.72 -14.17 -0.69
N ILE A 35 -1.68 -13.36 -0.92
CA ILE A 35 -1.79 -11.91 -0.90
C ILE A 35 -1.91 -11.38 -2.33
N SER A 36 -2.85 -10.49 -2.53
CA SER A 36 -3.04 -9.80 -3.80
C SER A 36 -2.94 -8.30 -3.56
N LEU A 37 -2.17 -7.62 -4.38
CA LEU A 37 -1.96 -6.17 -4.28
C LEU A 37 -2.10 -5.55 -5.66
N ASN A 38 -3.00 -4.58 -5.77
CA ASN A 38 -3.18 -3.78 -6.97
C ASN A 38 -2.94 -2.33 -6.62
N MET A 39 -2.11 -1.65 -7.37
CA MET A 39 -1.79 -0.25 -7.12
C MET A 39 -2.06 0.60 -8.34
N ARG A 40 -2.70 1.74 -8.10
CA ARG A 40 -2.90 2.80 -9.07
C ARG A 40 -2.08 4.00 -8.64
N SER A 41 -2.10 5.05 -9.44
CA SER A 41 -1.32 6.25 -9.12
C SER A 41 -1.78 6.95 -7.84
N ASP A 42 -3.05 6.81 -7.47
CA ASP A 42 -3.63 7.53 -6.32
C ASP A 42 -4.29 6.64 -5.29
N SER A 43 -4.21 5.32 -5.46
CA SER A 43 -4.86 4.39 -4.54
C SER A 43 -4.26 3.00 -4.68
N PHE A 44 -4.59 2.14 -3.73
CA PHE A 44 -4.23 0.73 -3.83
C PHE A 44 -5.30 -0.14 -3.18
N CYS A 45 -5.38 -1.38 -3.65
CA CYS A 45 -6.27 -2.39 -3.07
C CYS A 45 -5.42 -3.59 -2.68
N VAL A 46 -5.68 -4.13 -1.50
CA VAL A 46 -4.96 -5.28 -0.98
C VAL A 46 -5.94 -6.30 -0.46
N SER A 47 -5.60 -7.58 -0.62
CA SER A 47 -6.37 -8.66 -0.04
C SER A 47 -5.45 -9.79 0.38
N GLY A 48 -5.86 -10.52 1.41
CA GLY A 48 -5.14 -11.68 1.88
C GLY A 48 -6.10 -12.63 2.56
N LYS A 49 -5.93 -13.92 2.35
CA LYS A 49 -6.81 -14.93 2.91
C LYS A 49 -6.07 -15.83 3.86
N LYS A 50 -6.69 -16.13 5.00
CA LYS A 50 -6.20 -17.09 5.97
C LYS A 50 -7.38 -17.82 6.58
N ASP A 51 -7.47 -19.12 6.35
CA ASP A 51 -8.57 -19.94 6.86
C ASP A 51 -9.93 -19.33 6.48
N ASN A 52 -10.75 -18.97 7.46
CA ASN A 52 -12.04 -18.35 7.23
C ASN A 52 -12.01 -16.82 7.30
N THR A 53 -10.81 -16.24 7.34
CA THR A 53 -10.64 -14.80 7.44
C THR A 53 -10.12 -14.25 6.12
N GLU A 54 -10.71 -13.15 5.69
CA GLU A 54 -10.24 -12.43 4.52
C GLU A 54 -9.95 -10.98 4.91
N TYR A 55 -8.70 -10.59 4.75
CA TYR A 55 -8.33 -9.19 4.88
C TYR A 55 -8.47 -8.54 3.52
N ALA A 56 -9.22 -7.46 3.44
CA ALA A 56 -9.42 -6.77 2.17
C ALA A 56 -9.72 -5.30 2.40
N GLY A 57 -9.18 -4.46 1.54
CA GLY A 57 -9.45 -3.03 1.60
C GLY A 57 -8.82 -2.29 0.45
N CYS A 58 -9.42 -1.16 0.10
CA CYS A 58 -8.87 -0.22 -0.87
C CYS A 58 -8.68 1.11 -0.17
N PHE A 59 -7.54 1.74 -0.41
CA PHE A 59 -7.15 2.96 0.29
C PHE A 59 -6.68 4.01 -0.69
N GLY A 60 -7.12 5.25 -0.48
CA GLY A 60 -6.65 6.37 -1.26
C GLY A 60 -5.31 6.87 -0.74
N LEU A 61 -4.50 7.42 -1.63
CA LEU A 61 -3.21 8.01 -1.29
C LEU A 61 -3.30 9.52 -1.37
N SER A 62 -2.58 10.20 -0.47
CA SER A 62 -2.56 11.66 -0.46
C SER A 62 -1.71 12.25 -1.59
N HIS A 63 -0.87 11.44 -2.20
CA HIS A 63 -0.01 11.85 -3.31
C HIS A 63 -0.11 10.84 -4.44
N GLU A 64 0.06 11.31 -5.66
CA GLU A 64 0.19 10.41 -6.77
C GLU A 64 1.55 9.74 -6.74
N VAL A 65 1.57 8.44 -7.01
CA VAL A 65 2.80 7.66 -7.01
C VAL A 65 3.03 7.01 -8.36
N GLU A 66 4.28 6.65 -8.63
CA GLU A 66 4.62 5.90 -9.82
C GLU A 66 4.41 4.42 -9.54
N SER A 67 3.19 3.96 -9.79
CA SER A 67 2.79 2.60 -9.45
C SER A 67 3.66 1.53 -10.10
N LYS A 68 4.19 1.80 -11.29
CA LYS A 68 5.03 0.85 -12.00
C LYS A 68 6.40 0.65 -11.33
N LYS A 69 6.78 1.58 -10.47
CA LYS A 69 8.05 1.51 -9.73
C LYS A 69 7.85 1.10 -8.29
N ALA A 70 6.64 0.74 -7.91
CA ALA A 70 6.35 0.32 -6.56
C ALA A 70 6.96 -1.05 -6.28
N GLU A 71 7.44 -1.21 -5.05
CA GLU A 71 8.00 -2.46 -4.58
C GLU A 71 7.27 -2.88 -3.30
N ALA A 72 7.14 -4.18 -3.11
CA ALA A 72 6.46 -4.70 -1.93
C ALA A 72 7.25 -5.85 -1.33
N LYS A 73 7.26 -5.91 0.00
CA LYS A 73 7.87 -6.98 0.77
C LYS A 73 6.91 -7.44 1.83
N TYR A 74 6.84 -8.74 2.05
CA TYR A 74 6.02 -9.28 3.12
C TYR A 74 6.89 -10.03 4.12
N GLU A 75 6.94 -9.53 5.35
CA GLU A 75 7.73 -10.12 6.42
C GLU A 75 6.96 -10.02 7.74
N ASN A 76 6.99 -11.10 8.51
CA ASN A 76 6.43 -11.12 9.87
C ASN A 76 4.99 -10.61 9.96
N GLY A 77 4.16 -10.96 8.98
CA GLY A 77 2.77 -10.55 8.96
C GLY A 77 2.53 -9.13 8.51
N ILE A 78 3.55 -8.43 8.06
CA ILE A 78 3.43 -7.05 7.60
C ILE A 78 3.84 -6.94 6.13
N LEU A 79 2.93 -6.42 5.32
CA LEU A 79 3.22 -6.11 3.92
C LEU A 79 3.70 -4.67 3.85
N LYS A 80 4.95 -4.48 3.44
CA LYS A 80 5.54 -3.15 3.26
C LYS A 80 5.58 -2.82 1.80
N ILE A 81 5.02 -1.69 1.45
CA ILE A 81 4.97 -1.21 0.06
C ILE A 81 5.72 0.10 -0.01
N PHE A 82 6.62 0.20 -0.99
CA PHE A 82 7.38 1.42 -1.24
C PHE A 82 7.02 1.92 -2.62
N ALA A 83 6.59 3.17 -2.71
CA ALA A 83 6.21 3.76 -3.99
C ALA A 83 6.77 5.17 -4.10
N PRO A 84 7.52 5.47 -5.20
CA PRO A 84 8.01 6.82 -5.40
C PRO A 84 6.84 7.78 -5.67
N ILE A 85 6.90 8.96 -5.07
CA ILE A 85 5.89 9.99 -5.33
C ILE A 85 6.18 10.57 -6.71
N LYS A 86 5.13 10.66 -7.51
CA LYS A 86 5.23 11.18 -8.86
C LYS A 86 5.62 12.65 -8.83
N ASP A 87 6.57 13.02 -9.69
CA ASP A 87 7.05 14.39 -9.83
C ASP A 87 7.61 15.01 -8.55
N TRP A 88 8.10 14.17 -7.63
CA TRP A 88 8.64 14.65 -6.35
C TRP A 88 9.78 15.63 -6.50
N GLU A 89 10.66 15.41 -7.46
CA GLU A 89 11.84 16.24 -7.66
C GLU A 89 11.59 17.43 -8.60
N GLN A 90 10.38 17.54 -9.10
CA GLN A 90 10.04 18.62 -10.00
C GLN A 90 9.94 19.94 -9.24
N LYS A 91 10.84 20.85 -9.54
CA LYS A 91 10.83 22.18 -8.94
C LYS A 91 10.26 23.17 -9.92
N VAL A 92 9.39 24.02 -9.44
CA VAL A 92 8.82 25.09 -10.26
C VAL A 92 9.26 26.42 -9.67
N ASP A 93 9.93 27.23 -10.50
CA ASP A 93 10.31 28.56 -10.09
C ASP A 93 9.08 29.47 -10.15
N VAL A 94 8.76 30.08 -9.02
CA VAL A 94 7.63 30.98 -8.94
C VAL A 94 8.11 32.42 -9.03
N THR A 95 7.54 33.18 -9.95
CA THR A 95 7.87 34.58 -10.11
C THR A 95 7.26 35.38 -8.96
N ILE A 96 8.10 36.13 -8.27
CA ILE A 96 7.65 36.98 -7.17
C ILE A 96 7.28 38.34 -7.75
N GLN A 97 6.08 38.74 -7.47
CA GLN A 97 5.54 40.01 -7.96
C GLN A 97 5.65 41.10 -6.92
#